data_8ceeaea97600fc5db12871c85652e98c
#
_entry.id   8ceeaea97600fc5db12871c85652e98c
#
_cell.length_a   1.000
_cell.length_b   1.000
_cell.length_c   1.000
_cell.angle_alpha   90.00
_cell.angle_beta   90.00
_cell.angle_gamma   90.00
#
_symmetry.space_group_name_H-M   'P 1'
#
loop_
_entity.id
_entity.type
_entity.pdbx_description
1 polymer ?
#
loop_
_entity_poly.entity_id
_entity_poly.type
_entity_poly.pdbx_seq_one_letter_code
_entity_poly.pdbx_strand_id
1 'polypeptide(L)'
;MTKGQRIVAIIGGIIAIFLIAGFIIWSGMRPVTTKSNANDTYNQATSSQSSNVSSTNTTSPTNTSPVTSNTSMTYAFPGVLPDSRIANKKAVVTTSKGVIEFTLNAVAAPKSVSNFVYLTELGYYNGLTFHRVEPGFVIQGGDPSGNGTGGPGYKFPDETVQGEYVEGAVAMANAGPDTNGSQFFITLADVSKSLPKQYNLFGQVTKGMDVVKSIAVGDVMQSVQIVSR
;
A
#
# COMPACT_ATOMS: atom_id res chain seq x y z
N MET A 1 -25.38 24.42 -56.04
CA MET A 1 -24.55 25.03 -55.00
C MET A 1 -24.38 24.01 -53.89
N THR A 2 -23.24 23.44 -53.80
CA THR A 2 -22.92 22.18 -53.08
C THR A 2 -22.62 22.37 -51.62
N LYS A 3 -23.32 21.63 -50.79
CA LYS A 3 -23.08 21.52 -49.36
C LYS A 3 -21.79 20.71 -49.11
N GLY A 4 -20.76 21.32 -48.54
CA GLY A 4 -19.58 20.64 -48.08
C GLY A 4 -19.85 19.84 -46.81
N GLN A 5 -19.80 18.52 -46.91
CA GLN A 5 -19.74 17.61 -45.75
C GLN A 5 -18.36 17.68 -45.11
N ARG A 6 -18.30 18.13 -43.86
CA ARG A 6 -17.11 17.97 -43.02
C ARG A 6 -17.18 16.61 -42.34
N ILE A 7 -16.29 15.73 -42.78
CA ILE A 7 -16.06 14.45 -42.13
C ILE A 7 -15.27 14.73 -40.83
N VAL A 8 -15.90 14.51 -39.69
CA VAL A 8 -15.23 14.48 -38.39
C VAL A 8 -14.71 13.07 -38.20
N ALA A 9 -13.40 12.90 -38.33
CA ALA A 9 -12.73 11.64 -38.01
C ALA A 9 -12.72 11.48 -36.47
N ILE A 10 -13.53 10.58 -35.96
CA ILE A 10 -13.49 10.14 -34.57
C ILE A 10 -12.33 9.17 -34.43
N ILE A 11 -11.22 9.66 -33.91
CA ILE A 11 -10.10 8.78 -33.50
C ILE A 11 -10.52 8.13 -32.19
N GLY A 12 -11.02 6.91 -32.28
CA GLY A 12 -11.28 6.05 -31.12
C GLY A 12 -9.96 5.63 -30.48
N GLY A 13 -9.59 6.32 -29.41
CA GLY A 13 -8.50 5.88 -28.53
C GLY A 13 -8.93 4.62 -27.77
N ILE A 14 -8.35 3.48 -28.11
CA ILE A 14 -8.48 2.24 -27.35
C ILE A 14 -7.72 2.43 -26.04
N ILE A 15 -8.45 2.66 -24.95
CA ILE A 15 -7.88 2.64 -23.59
C ILE A 15 -7.63 1.17 -23.24
N ALA A 16 -6.37 0.75 -23.33
CA ALA A 16 -5.94 -0.54 -22.81
C ALA A 16 -5.96 -0.48 -21.28
N ILE A 17 -7.01 -1.05 -20.69
CA ILE A 17 -7.06 -1.33 -19.25
C ILE A 17 -6.14 -2.52 -19.02
N PHE A 18 -4.91 -2.27 -18.57
CA PHE A 18 -4.04 -3.33 -18.06
C PHE A 18 -4.55 -3.77 -16.69
N LEU A 19 -5.45 -4.75 -16.70
CA LEU A 19 -5.61 -5.65 -15.57
C LEU A 19 -4.28 -6.40 -15.43
N ILE A 20 -3.56 -6.21 -14.34
CA ILE A 20 -2.46 -7.09 -13.97
C ILE A 20 -3.09 -8.40 -13.50
N ALA A 21 -3.55 -9.21 -14.45
CA ALA A 21 -3.74 -10.62 -14.23
C ALA A 21 -2.35 -11.26 -14.34
N GLY A 22 -1.84 -11.77 -13.22
CA GLY A 22 -0.59 -12.51 -13.20
C GLY A 22 -0.65 -13.65 -14.21
N PHE A 23 0.16 -13.56 -15.25
CA PHE A 23 0.34 -14.62 -16.23
C PHE A 23 1.24 -15.68 -15.58
N ILE A 24 0.62 -16.68 -14.96
CA ILE A 24 1.32 -17.90 -14.55
C ILE A 24 1.61 -18.68 -15.81
N ILE A 25 2.87 -18.64 -16.26
CA ILE A 25 3.38 -19.54 -17.30
C ILE A 25 3.41 -20.94 -16.69
N TRP A 26 2.40 -21.73 -17.03
CA TRP A 26 2.35 -23.15 -16.75
C TRP A 26 3.29 -23.88 -17.73
N SER A 27 4.58 -23.98 -17.38
CA SER A 27 5.53 -24.82 -18.07
C SER A 27 5.36 -26.25 -17.56
N GLY A 28 4.91 -27.12 -18.44
CA GLY A 28 4.64 -28.53 -18.14
C GLY A 28 5.88 -29.25 -17.63
N MET A 29 5.87 -29.70 -16.38
CA MET A 29 6.77 -30.70 -15.85
C MET A 29 6.03 -32.04 -15.80
N ARG A 30 6.53 -32.99 -16.58
CA ARG A 30 6.11 -34.40 -16.55
C ARG A 30 6.48 -35.04 -15.20
N PRO A 31 5.65 -35.93 -14.64
CA PRO A 31 5.99 -36.62 -13.40
C PRO A 31 7.10 -37.67 -13.69
N VAL A 32 8.19 -37.54 -12.96
CA VAL A 32 9.18 -38.60 -12.86
C VAL A 32 8.78 -39.58 -11.75
N THR A 33 8.36 -40.76 -12.15
CA THR A 33 8.17 -41.89 -11.25
C THR A 33 9.52 -42.42 -10.85
N THR A 34 9.87 -42.37 -9.56
CA THR A 34 10.91 -43.19 -8.99
C THR A 34 10.33 -44.06 -7.89
N LYS A 35 10.58 -45.35 -8.05
CA LYS A 35 10.14 -46.47 -7.22
C LYS A 35 10.75 -46.41 -5.82
N SER A 36 9.90 -46.80 -4.87
CA SER A 36 10.20 -47.22 -3.53
C SER A 36 11.37 -48.24 -3.46
N ASN A 37 12.23 -48.06 -2.48
CA ASN A 37 12.83 -49.20 -1.79
C ASN A 37 12.88 -48.92 -0.30
N ALA A 38 12.27 -49.82 0.43
CA ALA A 38 12.22 -49.92 1.87
C ALA A 38 13.52 -50.57 2.41
N ASN A 39 13.68 -50.42 3.70
CA ASN A 39 14.58 -51.08 4.68
C ASN A 39 15.70 -50.12 5.13
N ASP A 40 16.02 -49.97 6.40
CA ASP A 40 15.92 -50.74 7.63
C ASP A 40 16.10 -49.81 8.84
N THR A 41 15.32 -49.91 9.88
CA THR A 41 15.52 -50.56 11.16
C THR A 41 16.63 -50.04 12.09
N TYR A 42 16.16 -49.58 13.28
CA TYR A 42 16.77 -49.66 14.62
C TYR A 42 18.06 -48.86 14.96
N ASN A 43 18.03 -48.00 15.95
CA ASN A 43 18.32 -48.35 17.35
C ASN A 43 18.18 -47.17 18.32
N GLN A 44 17.53 -47.45 19.42
CA GLN A 44 17.55 -46.72 20.69
C GLN A 44 18.91 -46.89 21.39
N ALA A 45 19.32 -45.93 22.21
CA ALA A 45 19.84 -46.08 23.57
C ALA A 45 20.26 -44.71 24.15
N THR A 46 19.55 -44.27 25.11
CA THR A 46 19.82 -43.99 26.54
C THR A 46 21.23 -43.67 27.00
N SER A 47 21.28 -42.65 27.80
CA SER A 47 21.86 -42.47 29.15
C SER A 47 22.88 -41.34 29.26
N SER A 48 22.51 -40.29 30.00
CA SER A 48 22.96 -39.86 31.34
C SER A 48 24.47 -39.90 31.63
N GLN A 49 25.06 -38.79 31.98
CA GLN A 49 25.55 -38.37 33.29
C GLN A 49 26.59 -37.24 33.22
N SER A 50 26.33 -36.26 33.97
CA SER A 50 27.09 -35.41 34.86
C SER A 50 28.61 -35.63 35.00
N SER A 51 29.37 -34.52 34.95
CA SER A 51 30.35 -34.16 36.01
C SER A 51 30.93 -32.74 35.80
N ASN A 52 30.94 -32.00 36.88
CA ASN A 52 31.65 -30.75 37.13
C ASN A 52 33.17 -30.86 36.87
N VAL A 53 33.79 -29.71 36.48
CA VAL A 53 34.98 -29.15 37.15
C VAL A 53 35.23 -27.71 36.68
N SER A 54 35.13 -26.80 37.57
CA SER A 54 35.95 -25.68 38.10
C SER A 54 36.86 -24.88 37.16
N SER A 55 36.55 -23.58 37.16
CA SER A 55 37.39 -22.38 37.19
C SER A 55 38.68 -22.31 36.37
N THR A 56 38.72 -21.24 35.52
CA THR A 56 39.73 -20.18 35.62
C THR A 56 39.26 -18.92 34.88
N ASN A 57 39.32 -17.80 35.59
CA ASN A 57 39.08 -16.45 35.10
C ASN A 57 40.14 -16.08 34.06
N THR A 58 39.68 -15.57 32.88
CA THR A 58 40.49 -14.67 32.08
C THR A 58 39.54 -13.60 31.52
N THR A 59 39.68 -12.40 32.08
CA THR A 59 39.03 -11.18 31.62
C THR A 59 39.53 -10.78 30.24
N SER A 60 38.66 -10.79 29.25
CA SER A 60 38.86 -10.14 27.96
C SER A 60 37.74 -9.13 27.75
N PRO A 61 38.02 -7.91 27.29
CA PRO A 61 36.99 -6.86 27.22
C PRO A 61 35.99 -7.20 26.13
N THR A 62 34.77 -7.42 26.53
CA THR A 62 33.61 -7.63 25.65
C THR A 62 33.33 -6.34 24.89
N ASN A 63 33.66 -6.34 23.62
CA ASN A 63 33.24 -5.33 22.67
C ASN A 63 31.74 -5.52 22.44
N THR A 64 30.91 -4.84 23.22
CA THR A 64 29.48 -4.85 23.09
C THR A 64 29.11 -3.94 21.91
N SER A 65 29.09 -4.52 20.71
CA SER A 65 28.39 -3.88 19.60
C SER A 65 26.92 -3.73 19.96
N PRO A 66 26.31 -2.56 19.71
CA PRO A 66 24.88 -2.41 19.96
C PRO A 66 24.12 -3.39 19.08
N VAL A 67 23.43 -4.33 19.70
CA VAL A 67 22.46 -5.19 19.03
C VAL A 67 21.31 -4.27 18.65
N THR A 68 21.32 -3.82 17.39
CA THR A 68 20.17 -3.17 16.80
C THR A 68 19.09 -4.24 16.67
N SER A 69 18.21 -4.31 17.63
CA SER A 69 17.01 -5.13 17.55
C SER A 69 16.14 -4.56 16.43
N ASN A 70 16.24 -5.14 15.23
CA ASN A 70 15.25 -4.96 14.16
C ASN A 70 13.94 -5.59 14.65
N THR A 71 13.20 -4.86 15.47
CA THR A 71 11.83 -5.20 15.79
C THR A 71 11.04 -4.91 14.51
N SER A 72 10.76 -5.94 13.73
CA SER A 72 9.83 -5.86 12.61
C SER A 72 8.47 -5.47 13.20
N MET A 73 8.04 -4.24 12.95
CA MET A 73 6.71 -3.80 13.40
C MET A 73 5.65 -4.57 12.63
N THR A 74 4.84 -5.33 13.37
CA THR A 74 3.67 -6.02 12.82
C THR A 74 2.47 -5.11 12.99
N TYR A 75 1.86 -4.69 11.88
CA TYR A 75 0.65 -3.90 11.88
C TYR A 75 -0.58 -4.81 11.89
N ALA A 76 -1.69 -4.33 12.45
CA ALA A 76 -2.99 -4.97 12.38
C ALA A 76 -4.06 -3.94 12.00
N PHE A 77 -5.07 -4.35 11.26
CA PHE A 77 -6.18 -3.45 10.93
C PHE A 77 -6.87 -2.96 12.22
N PRO A 78 -6.96 -1.63 12.45
CA PRO A 78 -7.44 -1.08 13.72
C PRO A 78 -8.96 -1.19 13.91
N GLY A 79 -9.71 -1.64 12.88
CA GLY A 79 -11.15 -1.46 12.84
C GLY A 79 -11.53 0.02 12.63
N VAL A 80 -12.75 0.38 13.02
CA VAL A 80 -13.19 1.78 13.01
C VAL A 80 -12.76 2.45 14.32
N LEU A 81 -11.94 3.50 14.20
CA LEU A 81 -11.46 4.27 15.33
C LEU A 81 -12.56 5.21 15.88
N PRO A 82 -12.46 5.64 17.15
CA PRO A 82 -13.39 6.62 17.73
C PRO A 82 -13.41 7.93 16.93
N ASP A 83 -14.56 8.59 16.89
CA ASP A 83 -14.77 9.87 16.17
C ASP A 83 -13.76 10.94 16.57
N SER A 84 -13.32 10.98 17.82
CA SER A 84 -12.29 11.93 18.28
C SER A 84 -10.99 11.83 17.50
N ARG A 85 -10.69 10.67 16.92
CA ARG A 85 -9.48 10.44 16.11
C ARG A 85 -9.68 10.67 14.63
N ILE A 86 -10.90 10.46 14.11
CA ILE A 86 -11.16 10.45 12.66
C ILE A 86 -12.10 11.57 12.17
N ALA A 87 -12.98 12.09 13.02
CA ALA A 87 -13.90 13.14 12.61
C ALA A 87 -13.20 14.50 12.47
N ASN A 88 -13.59 15.28 11.46
CA ASN A 88 -13.05 16.62 11.19
C ASN A 88 -11.51 16.65 11.10
N LYS A 89 -10.93 15.67 10.45
CA LYS A 89 -9.49 15.57 10.21
C LYS A 89 -9.13 15.87 8.76
N LYS A 90 -7.91 16.31 8.56
CA LYS A 90 -7.24 16.38 7.27
C LYS A 90 -5.84 15.79 7.37
N ALA A 91 -5.35 15.28 6.26
CA ALA A 91 -3.96 14.88 6.11
C ALA A 91 -3.13 16.03 5.52
N VAL A 92 -1.89 16.13 5.96
CA VAL A 92 -0.86 17.01 5.43
C VAL A 92 0.32 16.15 4.99
N VAL A 93 0.55 16.10 3.68
CA VAL A 93 1.67 15.35 3.07
C VAL A 93 2.71 16.34 2.61
N THR A 94 3.89 16.27 3.20
CA THR A 94 5.05 17.09 2.81
C THR A 94 5.91 16.30 1.83
N THR A 95 6.22 16.92 0.69
CA THR A 95 7.11 16.36 -0.35
C THR A 95 8.21 17.37 -0.69
N SER A 96 9.22 16.94 -1.46
CA SER A 96 10.23 17.85 -1.99
C SER A 96 9.66 18.91 -2.96
N LYS A 97 8.46 18.68 -3.50
CA LYS A 97 7.78 19.58 -4.45
C LYS A 97 6.76 20.51 -3.80
N GLY A 98 6.51 20.33 -2.50
CA GLY A 98 5.55 21.13 -1.74
C GLY A 98 4.65 20.31 -0.84
N VAL A 99 3.58 20.95 -0.38
CA VAL A 99 2.64 20.37 0.57
C VAL A 99 1.31 20.10 -0.11
N ILE A 100 0.77 18.89 0.12
CA ILE A 100 -0.55 18.46 -0.31
C ILE A 100 -1.41 18.33 0.95
N GLU A 101 -2.58 18.98 0.97
CA GLU A 101 -3.56 18.81 2.04
C GLU A 101 -4.84 18.22 1.48
N PHE A 102 -5.38 17.20 2.14
CA PHE A 102 -6.68 16.63 1.79
C PHE A 102 -7.51 16.32 3.03
N THR A 103 -8.81 16.56 2.92
CA THR A 103 -9.77 16.26 3.98
C THR A 103 -10.05 14.78 4.04
N LEU A 104 -10.35 14.26 5.25
CA LEU A 104 -10.76 12.89 5.48
C LEU A 104 -12.27 12.81 5.69
N ASN A 105 -12.94 11.93 4.98
CA ASN A 105 -14.39 11.74 5.06
C ASN A 105 -14.73 10.47 5.87
N ALA A 106 -14.65 10.57 7.20
CA ALA A 106 -14.93 9.47 8.10
C ALA A 106 -16.41 9.01 8.07
N VAL A 107 -17.32 9.85 7.60
CA VAL A 107 -18.75 9.49 7.46
C VAL A 107 -18.94 8.54 6.26
N ALA A 108 -18.30 8.85 5.14
CA ALA A 108 -18.42 8.05 3.92
C ALA A 108 -17.56 6.77 3.93
N ALA A 109 -16.38 6.84 4.55
CA ALA A 109 -15.42 5.73 4.55
C ALA A 109 -14.71 5.59 5.91
N PRO A 110 -15.44 5.22 6.97
CA PRO A 110 -14.90 5.16 8.33
C PRO A 110 -13.75 4.17 8.48
N LYS A 111 -13.77 3.03 7.80
CA LYS A 111 -12.68 2.03 7.84
C LYS A 111 -11.41 2.55 7.17
N SER A 112 -11.55 3.12 5.98
CA SER A 112 -10.42 3.66 5.21
C SER A 112 -9.77 4.85 5.92
N VAL A 113 -10.58 5.76 6.46
CA VAL A 113 -10.06 6.89 7.28
C VAL A 113 -9.36 6.38 8.53
N SER A 114 -9.96 5.41 9.26
CA SER A 114 -9.36 4.81 10.45
C SER A 114 -8.01 4.16 10.14
N ASN A 115 -7.95 3.39 9.05
CA ASN A 115 -6.73 2.76 8.58
C ASN A 115 -5.65 3.79 8.23
N PHE A 116 -6.01 4.81 7.45
CA PHE A 116 -5.07 5.86 7.05
C PHE A 116 -4.54 6.64 8.25
N VAL A 117 -5.42 7.04 9.17
CA VAL A 117 -5.05 7.74 10.43
C VAL A 117 -4.12 6.87 11.27
N TYR A 118 -4.47 5.61 11.52
CA TYR A 118 -3.67 4.67 12.30
C TYR A 118 -2.26 4.50 11.73
N LEU A 119 -2.14 4.23 10.44
CA LEU A 119 -0.84 4.07 9.81
C LEU A 119 -0.02 5.38 9.81
N THR A 120 -0.69 6.52 9.60
CA THR A 120 -0.03 7.83 9.66
C THR A 120 0.53 8.12 11.05
N GLU A 121 -0.23 7.88 12.11
CA GLU A 121 0.20 8.10 13.50
C GLU A 121 1.40 7.21 13.89
N LEU A 122 1.55 6.05 13.26
CA LEU A 122 2.72 5.17 13.40
C LEU A 122 3.89 5.58 12.50
N GLY A 123 3.76 6.66 11.72
CA GLY A 123 4.79 7.12 10.80
C GLY A 123 4.99 6.23 9.56
N TYR A 124 4.05 5.31 9.30
CA TYR A 124 4.15 4.31 8.22
C TYR A 124 4.42 4.91 6.85
N TYR A 125 3.79 6.04 6.53
CA TYR A 125 3.91 6.68 5.21
C TYR A 125 5.18 7.52 5.03
N ASN A 126 5.89 7.84 6.11
CA ASN A 126 7.09 8.68 6.04
C ASN A 126 8.20 7.95 5.28
N GLY A 127 8.76 8.61 4.28
CA GLY A 127 9.78 8.05 3.42
C GLY A 127 9.27 7.17 2.27
N LEU A 128 7.98 6.85 2.21
CA LEU A 128 7.41 6.11 1.09
C LEU A 128 7.31 6.98 -0.16
N THR A 129 7.36 6.34 -1.33
CA THR A 129 7.33 7.02 -2.61
C THR A 129 5.94 6.99 -3.26
N PHE A 130 5.73 7.92 -4.19
CA PHE A 130 4.73 7.75 -5.23
C PHE A 130 5.33 6.85 -6.30
N HIS A 131 5.00 5.56 -6.26
CA HIS A 131 5.59 4.55 -7.13
C HIS A 131 4.93 4.46 -8.50
N ARG A 132 3.76 5.08 -8.68
CA ARG A 132 3.03 5.12 -9.96
C ARG A 132 2.47 6.51 -10.20
N VAL A 133 2.67 7.02 -11.41
CA VAL A 133 2.10 8.28 -11.90
C VAL A 133 1.60 8.05 -13.32
N GLU A 134 0.29 8.24 -13.52
CA GLU A 134 -0.38 8.14 -14.82
C GLU A 134 -0.94 9.52 -15.17
N PRO A 135 -0.33 10.25 -16.10
CA PRO A 135 -0.75 11.59 -16.47
C PRO A 135 -2.23 11.67 -16.87
N GLY A 136 -2.94 12.63 -16.30
CA GLY A 136 -4.37 12.81 -16.54
C GLY A 136 -5.28 11.77 -15.85
N PHE A 137 -4.69 10.86 -15.07
CA PHE A 137 -5.42 9.82 -14.35
C PHE A 137 -5.15 9.88 -12.85
N VAL A 138 -4.04 9.32 -12.35
CA VAL A 138 -3.75 9.26 -10.92
C VAL A 138 -2.26 9.38 -10.60
N ILE A 139 -1.95 9.77 -9.36
CA ILE A 139 -0.71 9.42 -8.67
C ILE A 139 -1.03 8.41 -7.57
N GLN A 140 -0.17 7.41 -7.35
CA GLN A 140 -0.39 6.34 -6.37
C GLN A 140 0.86 6.13 -5.51
N GLY A 141 0.65 6.01 -4.20
CA GLY A 141 1.69 5.78 -3.20
C GLY A 141 1.21 4.90 -2.05
N GLY A 142 1.99 4.88 -0.94
CA GLY A 142 1.63 4.12 0.27
C GLY A 142 2.06 2.65 0.24
N ASP A 143 2.90 2.27 -0.71
CA ASP A 143 3.51 0.95 -0.81
C ASP A 143 4.92 0.95 -0.21
N PRO A 144 5.20 0.19 0.87
CA PRO A 144 6.54 0.10 1.46
C PRO A 144 7.56 -0.59 0.54
N SER A 145 7.11 -1.39 -0.43
CA SER A 145 7.97 -2.04 -1.43
C SER A 145 8.26 -1.14 -2.62
N GLY A 146 7.48 -0.07 -2.83
CA GLY A 146 7.64 0.89 -3.92
C GLY A 146 7.45 0.32 -5.33
N ASN A 147 6.77 -0.81 -5.48
CA ASN A 147 6.56 -1.50 -6.74
C ASN A 147 5.09 -1.91 -7.01
N GLY A 148 4.18 -1.52 -6.13
CA GLY A 148 2.74 -1.79 -6.23
C GLY A 148 2.29 -3.09 -5.54
N THR A 149 3.19 -3.88 -4.96
CA THR A 149 2.86 -5.20 -4.38
C THR A 149 2.85 -5.22 -2.86
N GLY A 150 3.40 -4.19 -2.21
CA GLY A 150 3.52 -4.10 -0.77
C GLY A 150 2.28 -3.55 -0.08
N GLY A 151 2.28 -3.65 1.25
CA GLY A 151 1.19 -3.20 2.11
C GLY A 151 1.53 -3.37 3.58
N PRO A 152 0.57 -3.12 4.48
CA PRO A 152 0.81 -3.10 5.93
C PRO A 152 0.82 -4.51 6.56
N GLY A 153 0.75 -5.58 5.77
CA GLY A 153 0.70 -6.96 6.25
C GLY A 153 -0.72 -7.47 6.53
N TYR A 154 -1.74 -6.66 6.31
CA TYR A 154 -3.15 -7.03 6.42
C TYR A 154 -3.98 -6.44 5.27
N LYS A 155 -5.22 -6.89 5.16
CA LYS A 155 -6.23 -6.34 4.25
C LYS A 155 -7.50 -6.00 5.03
N PHE A 156 -8.31 -5.08 4.49
CA PHE A 156 -9.60 -4.74 5.06
C PHE A 156 -10.68 -4.58 3.99
N PRO A 157 -11.97 -4.75 4.37
CA PRO A 157 -13.09 -4.79 3.44
C PRO A 157 -13.34 -3.47 2.72
N ASP A 158 -13.99 -3.59 1.56
CA ASP A 158 -14.52 -2.46 0.82
C ASP A 158 -15.61 -1.72 1.61
N GLU A 159 -15.81 -0.47 1.23
CA GLU A 159 -16.88 0.41 1.70
C GLU A 159 -17.69 0.89 0.51
N THR A 160 -19.00 1.11 0.72
CA THR A 160 -19.83 1.67 -0.34
C THR A 160 -19.32 3.04 -0.73
N VAL A 161 -18.94 3.22 -1.98
CA VAL A 161 -18.38 4.49 -2.47
C VAL A 161 -19.47 5.56 -2.51
N GLN A 162 -19.29 6.59 -1.69
CA GLN A 162 -20.17 7.77 -1.63
C GLN A 162 -19.44 8.95 -2.27
N GLY A 163 -19.94 9.42 -3.43
CA GLY A 163 -19.34 10.51 -4.19
C GLY A 163 -18.76 10.06 -5.54
N GLU A 164 -18.02 10.96 -6.16
CA GLU A 164 -17.44 10.77 -7.49
C GLU A 164 -15.91 10.94 -7.44
N TYR A 165 -15.21 10.27 -8.36
CA TYR A 165 -13.75 10.41 -8.48
C TYR A 165 -13.40 11.63 -9.32
N VAL A 166 -13.79 12.82 -8.82
CA VAL A 166 -13.44 14.11 -9.43
C VAL A 166 -11.95 14.40 -9.26
N GLU A 167 -11.43 15.45 -9.89
CA GLU A 167 -10.04 15.88 -9.67
C GLU A 167 -9.73 16.08 -8.19
N GLY A 168 -8.62 15.50 -7.71
CA GLY A 168 -8.19 15.55 -6.31
C GLY A 168 -8.92 14.58 -5.37
N ALA A 169 -9.75 13.66 -5.88
CA ALA A 169 -10.30 12.59 -5.07
C ALA A 169 -9.20 11.68 -4.54
N VAL A 170 -9.30 11.29 -3.26
CA VAL A 170 -8.33 10.39 -2.59
C VAL A 170 -9.02 9.09 -2.25
N ALA A 171 -8.54 7.98 -2.82
CA ALA A 171 -9.15 6.67 -2.65
C ALA A 171 -8.12 5.57 -2.38
N MET A 172 -8.56 4.49 -1.71
CA MET A 172 -7.72 3.32 -1.47
C MET A 172 -7.50 2.56 -2.77
N ALA A 173 -6.23 2.20 -3.04
CA ALA A 173 -5.92 1.25 -4.09
C ALA A 173 -6.11 -0.18 -3.57
N ASN A 174 -6.63 -1.07 -4.42
CA ASN A 174 -6.84 -2.47 -4.09
C ASN A 174 -6.54 -3.36 -5.30
N ALA A 175 -6.44 -4.67 -5.08
CA ALA A 175 -6.22 -5.71 -6.09
C ALA A 175 -7.47 -6.59 -6.29
N GLY A 176 -8.64 -6.02 -6.16
CA GLY A 176 -9.94 -6.67 -6.20
C GLY A 176 -10.71 -6.49 -4.89
N PRO A 177 -11.90 -7.08 -4.76
CA PRO A 177 -12.77 -6.90 -3.60
C PRO A 177 -12.07 -7.23 -2.28
N ASP A 178 -12.30 -6.39 -1.26
CA ASP A 178 -11.83 -6.58 0.12
C ASP A 178 -10.31 -6.73 0.27
N THR A 179 -9.54 -6.08 -0.62
CA THR A 179 -8.07 -6.14 -0.57
C THR A 179 -7.41 -4.79 -0.29
N ASN A 180 -8.14 -3.84 0.31
CA ASN A 180 -7.57 -2.57 0.73
C ASN A 180 -6.45 -2.78 1.76
N GLY A 181 -5.39 -1.97 1.67
CA GLY A 181 -4.24 -2.03 2.56
C GLY A 181 -3.75 -0.63 2.93
N SER A 182 -2.50 -0.31 2.61
CA SER A 182 -1.94 1.03 2.82
C SER A 182 -1.88 1.88 1.56
N GLN A 183 -1.96 1.28 0.38
CA GLN A 183 -1.83 2.01 -0.87
C GLN A 183 -3.06 2.88 -1.13
N PHE A 184 -2.82 4.10 -1.59
CA PHE A 184 -3.85 5.05 -1.99
C PHE A 184 -3.46 5.79 -3.26
N PHE A 185 -4.44 6.37 -3.94
CA PHE A 185 -4.20 7.22 -5.09
C PHE A 185 -4.93 8.56 -4.97
N ILE A 186 -4.43 9.55 -5.69
CA ILE A 186 -5.06 10.87 -5.86
C ILE A 186 -5.31 11.06 -7.35
N THR A 187 -6.54 11.42 -7.72
CA THR A 187 -6.91 11.64 -9.11
C THR A 187 -6.37 12.98 -9.64
N LEU A 188 -5.84 12.96 -10.87
CA LEU A 188 -5.29 14.14 -11.55
C LEU A 188 -6.33 14.87 -12.42
N ALA A 189 -7.49 14.26 -12.64
CA ALA A 189 -8.61 14.79 -13.40
C ALA A 189 -9.93 14.17 -12.90
N ASP A 190 -11.05 14.59 -13.42
CA ASP A 190 -12.32 13.89 -13.23
C ASP A 190 -12.33 12.57 -14.03
N VAL A 191 -12.27 11.46 -13.31
CA VAL A 191 -12.27 10.11 -13.86
C VAL A 191 -13.54 9.32 -13.53
N SER A 192 -14.59 10.01 -13.04
CA SER A 192 -15.86 9.42 -12.59
C SER A 192 -16.54 8.55 -13.65
N LYS A 193 -16.34 8.88 -14.94
CA LYS A 193 -16.94 8.15 -16.06
C LYS A 193 -16.13 6.92 -16.49
N SER A 194 -14.86 6.84 -16.13
CA SER A 194 -13.93 5.78 -16.55
C SER A 194 -13.52 4.85 -15.42
N LEU A 195 -13.53 5.32 -14.18
CA LEU A 195 -13.13 4.54 -13.01
C LEU A 195 -14.39 3.98 -12.30
N PRO A 196 -14.55 2.65 -12.23
CA PRO A 196 -15.68 2.05 -11.53
C PRO A 196 -15.64 2.32 -10.02
N LYS A 197 -16.81 2.39 -9.37
CA LYS A 197 -16.94 2.63 -7.93
C LYS A 197 -16.56 1.40 -7.10
N GLN A 198 -15.27 1.02 -7.16
CA GLN A 198 -14.67 -0.14 -6.50
C GLN A 198 -13.51 0.24 -5.57
N TYR A 199 -13.23 1.53 -5.41
CA TYR A 199 -12.12 2.03 -4.61
C TYR A 199 -12.67 2.93 -3.51
N ASN A 200 -12.44 2.58 -2.26
CA ASN A 200 -12.97 3.33 -1.12
C ASN A 200 -12.55 4.80 -1.19
N LEU A 201 -13.50 5.68 -1.54
CA LEU A 201 -13.28 7.12 -1.61
C LEU A 201 -13.32 7.71 -0.21
N PHE A 202 -12.17 8.12 0.32
CA PHE A 202 -12.05 8.52 1.71
C PHE A 202 -11.57 9.96 1.94
N GLY A 203 -11.23 10.69 0.87
CA GLY A 203 -10.73 12.05 1.01
C GLY A 203 -10.84 12.89 -0.26
N GLN A 204 -10.54 14.19 -0.10
CA GLN A 204 -10.52 15.18 -1.18
C GLN A 204 -9.39 16.17 -0.95
N VAL A 205 -8.55 16.40 -1.96
CA VAL A 205 -7.52 17.45 -1.94
C VAL A 205 -8.16 18.82 -1.82
N THR A 206 -7.68 19.60 -0.87
CA THR A 206 -8.16 20.95 -0.59
C THR A 206 -7.09 22.02 -0.82
N LYS A 207 -5.79 21.59 -0.86
CA LYS A 207 -4.67 22.48 -1.13
C LYS A 207 -3.52 21.71 -1.76
N GLY A 208 -2.78 22.35 -2.67
CA GLY A 208 -1.60 21.75 -3.31
C GLY A 208 -1.95 20.85 -4.50
N MET A 209 -3.05 21.09 -5.22
CA MET A 209 -3.37 20.32 -6.43
C MET A 209 -2.33 20.54 -7.54
N ASP A 210 -1.69 21.70 -7.58
CA ASP A 210 -0.53 21.99 -8.42
C ASP A 210 0.68 21.12 -8.05
N VAL A 211 0.92 20.91 -6.74
CA VAL A 211 1.92 19.97 -6.24
C VAL A 211 1.58 18.54 -6.65
N VAL A 212 0.33 18.09 -6.46
CA VAL A 212 -0.15 16.77 -6.90
C VAL A 212 0.17 16.53 -8.38
N LYS A 213 -0.13 17.52 -9.24
CA LYS A 213 0.12 17.46 -10.68
C LYS A 213 1.62 17.48 -11.06
N SER A 214 2.49 17.94 -10.16
CA SER A 214 3.94 17.99 -10.36
C SER A 214 4.67 16.73 -9.88
N ILE A 215 4.00 15.84 -9.14
CA ILE A 215 4.59 14.60 -8.63
C ILE A 215 5.05 13.70 -9.78
N ALA A 216 6.24 13.15 -9.62
CA ALA A 216 6.83 12.17 -10.53
C ALA A 216 7.05 10.84 -9.79
N VAL A 217 7.21 9.76 -10.56
CA VAL A 217 7.57 8.44 -10.01
C VAL A 217 8.86 8.55 -9.20
N GLY A 218 8.82 8.04 -7.97
CA GLY A 218 9.95 8.08 -7.03
C GLY A 218 9.96 9.29 -6.10
N ASP A 219 9.10 10.30 -6.30
CA ASP A 219 8.97 11.40 -5.34
C ASP A 219 8.51 10.88 -3.97
N VAL A 220 9.13 11.42 -2.91
CA VAL A 220 8.99 10.91 -1.55
C VAL A 220 7.99 11.71 -0.74
N MET A 221 7.13 11.03 -0.01
CA MET A 221 6.36 11.58 1.10
C MET A 221 7.31 11.73 2.31
N GLN A 222 7.92 12.91 2.47
CA GLN A 222 8.88 13.19 3.55
C GLN A 222 8.24 13.06 4.93
N SER A 223 7.02 13.55 5.06
CA SER A 223 6.18 13.34 6.24
C SER A 223 4.71 13.35 5.88
N VAL A 224 3.95 12.57 6.61
CA VAL A 224 2.48 12.58 6.57
C VAL A 224 1.96 12.80 7.98
N GLN A 225 1.03 13.74 8.15
CA GLN A 225 0.49 14.12 9.46
C GLN A 225 -1.03 14.23 9.40
N ILE A 226 -1.70 13.88 10.50
CA ILE A 226 -3.13 14.10 10.70
C ILE A 226 -3.30 15.33 11.60
N VAL A 227 -4.07 16.31 11.12
CA VAL A 227 -4.38 17.52 11.87
C VAL A 227 -5.89 17.75 11.88
N SER A 228 -6.36 18.54 12.83
CA SER A 228 -7.76 19.00 12.83
C SER A 228 -8.00 19.99 11.67
N ARG A 229 -9.23 19.96 11.17
CA ARG A 229 -9.71 20.91 10.15
C ARG A 229 -9.88 22.28 10.72
#